data_aaafca66726f129d01cd7cd9df02294c
#
_entry.id   aaafca66726f129d01cd7cd9df02294c
#
_cell.length_a   1.000
_cell.length_b   1.000
_cell.length_c   1.000
_cell.angle_alpha   90.00
_cell.angle_beta   90.00
_cell.angle_gamma   90.00
#
_symmetry.space_group_name_H-M   'P 1'
#
loop_
_entity.id
_entity.type
_entity.pdbx_description
1 polymer ?
#
loop_
_entity_poly.entity_id
_entity_poly.type
_entity_poly.pdbx_seq_one_letter_code
_entity_poly.pdbx_strand_id
1 'polypeptide(L)'
;SGLRIGWIIGPTRVIERLADAKQQVDFGHSVFTQWVANQFLESKDFHTHITILRGQLKQRRDELITELEGTLGDRVECFVPEGGIHVWCKVTGKFDEYHLLGESIRKGVAFVPGSVLGSKNEYIRFTFGRANIEQIQLGIKRFAYTLNEIS
;
A
#
# COMPACT_ATOMS: atom_id res chain seq x y z
N SER A 1 -1.90 -12.18 -3.09
CA SER A 1 -3.09 -11.35 -3.44
C SER A 1 -3.89 -11.92 -4.61
N GLY A 2 -3.29 -12.72 -5.50
CA GLY A 2 -3.97 -13.33 -6.65
C GLY A 2 -5.07 -14.33 -6.27
N LEU A 3 -4.91 -15.05 -5.17
CA LEU A 3 -5.92 -16.00 -4.68
C LEU A 3 -7.18 -15.33 -4.10
N ARG A 4 -7.11 -14.04 -3.80
CA ARG A 4 -8.23 -13.25 -3.23
C ARG A 4 -8.83 -13.88 -1.97
N ILE A 5 -7.99 -14.42 -1.10
CA ILE A 5 -8.38 -15.01 0.19
C ILE A 5 -8.06 -14.04 1.31
N GLY A 6 -8.98 -13.92 2.25
CA GLY A 6 -8.81 -13.27 3.54
C GLY A 6 -9.62 -14.00 4.59
N TRP A 7 -9.28 -13.82 5.86
CA TRP A 7 -10.02 -14.38 6.98
C TRP A 7 -10.12 -13.39 8.14
N ILE A 8 -11.13 -13.61 8.96
CA ILE A 8 -11.36 -12.83 10.18
C ILE A 8 -11.47 -13.81 11.35
N ILE A 9 -10.76 -13.49 12.43
CA ILE A 9 -10.88 -14.20 13.70
C ILE A 9 -11.46 -13.21 14.70
N GLY A 10 -12.50 -13.62 15.41
CA GLY A 10 -13.18 -12.76 16.38
C GLY A 10 -14.17 -13.49 17.25
N PRO A 11 -14.88 -12.79 18.16
CA PRO A 11 -15.93 -13.37 18.98
C PRO A 11 -17.04 -13.99 18.13
N THR A 12 -17.59 -15.13 18.57
CA THR A 12 -18.60 -15.91 17.82
C THR A 12 -19.74 -15.05 17.30
N ARG A 13 -20.33 -14.21 18.13
CA ARG A 13 -21.44 -13.31 17.75
C ARG A 13 -21.09 -12.36 16.60
N VAL A 14 -19.83 -11.90 16.51
CA VAL A 14 -19.36 -11.05 15.43
C VAL A 14 -19.20 -11.87 14.15
N ILE A 15 -18.62 -13.06 14.27
CA ILE A 15 -18.42 -13.95 13.13
C ILE A 15 -19.76 -14.41 12.52
N GLU A 16 -20.74 -14.76 13.35
CA GLU A 16 -22.10 -15.12 12.89
C GLU A 16 -22.73 -13.98 12.09
N ARG A 17 -22.69 -12.74 12.59
CA ARG A 17 -23.23 -11.58 11.87
C ARG A 17 -22.49 -11.29 10.54
N LEU A 18 -21.16 -11.47 10.52
CA LEU A 18 -20.38 -11.33 9.31
C LEU A 18 -20.67 -12.44 8.30
N ALA A 19 -20.93 -13.67 8.77
CA ALA A 19 -21.32 -14.77 7.91
C ALA A 19 -22.68 -14.52 7.25
N ASP A 20 -23.67 -14.04 8.01
CA ASP A 20 -24.98 -13.63 7.48
C ASP A 20 -24.84 -12.52 6.43
N ALA A 21 -24.07 -11.47 6.74
CA ALA A 21 -23.82 -10.36 5.81
C ALA A 21 -23.10 -10.84 4.54
N LYS A 22 -22.12 -11.74 4.68
CA LYS A 22 -21.39 -12.31 3.55
C LYS A 22 -22.30 -13.05 2.58
N GLN A 23 -23.29 -13.80 3.06
CA GLN A 23 -24.25 -14.49 2.21
C GLN A 23 -25.08 -13.55 1.32
N GLN A 24 -25.24 -12.29 1.73
CA GLN A 24 -25.92 -11.27 0.93
C GLN A 24 -25.01 -10.65 -0.14
N VAL A 25 -23.68 -10.77 0.00
CA VAL A 25 -22.68 -10.17 -0.91
C VAL A 25 -22.17 -11.21 -1.91
N ASP A 26 -21.84 -12.40 -1.44
CA ASP A 26 -21.42 -13.52 -2.28
C ASP A 26 -21.96 -14.85 -1.74
N PHE A 27 -22.28 -15.78 -2.64
CA PHE A 27 -22.82 -17.10 -2.31
C PHE A 27 -21.74 -18.13 -1.96
N GLY A 28 -20.48 -17.73 -1.89
CA GLY A 28 -19.41 -18.64 -1.54
C GLY A 28 -18.04 -18.18 -2.05
N HIS A 29 -17.04 -18.82 -1.51
CA HIS A 29 -15.64 -18.59 -1.92
C HIS A 29 -15.08 -19.89 -2.51
N SER A 30 -14.22 -19.77 -3.53
CA SER A 30 -13.64 -20.93 -4.19
C SER A 30 -12.92 -21.86 -3.19
N VAL A 31 -13.41 -23.10 -3.09
CA VAL A 31 -12.78 -24.15 -2.27
C VAL A 31 -11.38 -24.49 -2.79
N PHE A 32 -11.19 -24.43 -4.11
CA PHE A 32 -9.90 -24.69 -4.73
C PHE A 32 -8.83 -23.67 -4.26
N THR A 33 -9.17 -22.38 -4.25
CA THR A 33 -8.23 -21.36 -3.79
C THR A 33 -7.92 -21.47 -2.30
N GLN A 34 -8.91 -21.86 -1.48
CA GLN A 34 -8.70 -22.15 -0.06
C GLN A 34 -7.77 -23.35 0.14
N TRP A 35 -7.97 -24.42 -0.64
CA TRP A 35 -7.10 -25.59 -0.59
C TRP A 35 -5.66 -25.25 -0.98
N VAL A 36 -5.45 -24.50 -2.06
CA VAL A 36 -4.11 -24.04 -2.48
C VAL A 36 -3.44 -23.21 -1.38
N ALA A 37 -4.19 -22.29 -0.77
CA ALA A 37 -3.66 -21.49 0.34
C ALA A 37 -3.28 -22.36 1.54
N ASN A 38 -4.11 -23.33 1.90
CA ASN A 38 -3.84 -24.25 3.01
C ASN A 38 -2.57 -25.06 2.75
N GLN A 39 -2.41 -25.63 1.55
CA GLN A 39 -1.22 -26.38 1.18
C GLN A 39 0.04 -25.52 1.30
N PHE A 40 -0.02 -24.25 0.91
CA PHE A 40 1.11 -23.34 1.05
C PHE A 40 1.41 -23.02 2.52
N LEU A 41 0.39 -22.73 3.32
CA LEU A 41 0.53 -22.41 4.76
C LEU A 41 1.12 -23.57 5.57
N GLU A 42 0.79 -24.82 5.19
CA GLU A 42 1.33 -26.05 5.82
C GLU A 42 2.70 -26.47 5.26
N SER A 43 3.15 -25.85 4.17
CA SER A 43 4.41 -26.19 3.54
C SER A 43 5.62 -25.73 4.37
N LYS A 44 6.74 -26.43 4.22
CA LYS A 44 8.04 -26.04 4.81
C LYS A 44 8.54 -24.68 4.26
N ASP A 45 8.08 -24.30 3.08
CA ASP A 45 8.53 -23.09 2.38
C ASP A 45 7.87 -21.83 2.90
N PHE A 46 6.72 -21.94 3.60
CA PHE A 46 5.97 -20.79 4.10
C PHE A 46 6.82 -19.85 4.96
N HIS A 47 7.50 -20.39 5.97
CA HIS A 47 8.31 -19.57 6.89
C HIS A 47 9.49 -18.90 6.18
N THR A 48 10.16 -19.64 5.30
CA THR A 48 11.26 -19.11 4.48
C THR A 48 10.77 -17.99 3.58
N HIS A 49 9.65 -18.21 2.88
CA HIS A 49 9.02 -17.20 2.02
C HIS A 49 8.68 -15.91 2.79
N ILE A 50 8.03 -16.02 3.96
CA ILE A 50 7.66 -14.86 4.78
C ILE A 50 8.90 -14.10 5.26
N THR A 51 9.96 -14.79 5.63
CA THR A 51 11.21 -14.16 6.07
C THR A 51 11.86 -13.35 4.93
N ILE A 52 11.95 -13.93 3.74
CA ILE A 52 12.48 -13.25 2.54
C ILE A 52 11.59 -12.06 2.17
N LEU A 53 10.27 -12.26 2.12
CA LEU A 53 9.31 -11.22 1.78
C LEU A 53 9.39 -10.02 2.73
N ARG A 54 9.45 -10.27 4.04
CA ARG A 54 9.59 -9.22 5.06
C ARG A 54 10.87 -8.42 4.86
N GLY A 55 11.99 -9.09 4.60
CA GLY A 55 13.26 -8.42 4.31
C GLY A 55 13.20 -7.51 3.09
N GLN A 56 12.64 -8.01 1.99
CA GLN A 56 12.48 -7.24 0.76
C GLN A 56 11.51 -6.06 0.92
N LEU A 57 10.39 -6.26 1.61
CA LEU A 57 9.43 -5.17 1.86
C LEU A 57 10.03 -4.10 2.78
N LYS A 58 10.77 -4.51 3.82
CA LYS A 58 11.48 -3.57 4.69
C LYS A 58 12.45 -2.70 3.90
N GLN A 59 13.28 -3.32 3.05
CA GLN A 59 14.24 -2.59 2.21
C GLN A 59 13.54 -1.57 1.30
N ARG A 60 12.46 -1.96 0.62
CA ARG A 60 11.69 -1.05 -0.25
C ARG A 60 11.02 0.08 0.52
N ARG A 61 10.49 -0.22 1.71
CA ARG A 61 9.91 0.81 2.59
C ARG A 61 10.96 1.84 2.99
N ASP A 62 12.09 1.36 3.49
CA ASP A 62 13.17 2.22 3.98
C ASP A 62 13.71 3.09 2.84
N GLU A 63 13.90 2.52 1.64
CA GLU A 63 14.28 3.27 0.45
C GLU A 63 13.25 4.34 0.06
N LEU A 64 11.97 3.98 0.03
CA LEU A 64 10.90 4.93 -0.30
C LEU A 64 10.90 6.14 0.65
N ILE A 65 11.05 5.90 1.94
CA ILE A 65 11.09 6.96 2.96
C ILE A 65 12.35 7.80 2.78
N THR A 66 13.51 7.17 2.63
CA THR A 66 14.78 7.87 2.42
C THR A 66 14.74 8.78 1.19
N GLU A 67 14.20 8.27 0.08
CA GLU A 67 14.08 9.07 -1.16
C GLU A 67 13.07 10.22 -1.02
N LEU A 68 11.94 9.99 -0.33
CA LEU A 68 10.95 11.04 -0.08
C LEU A 68 11.55 12.16 0.78
N GLU A 69 12.15 11.83 1.91
CA GLU A 69 12.75 12.79 2.83
C GLU A 69 13.96 13.48 2.20
N GLY A 70 14.81 12.74 1.49
CA GLY A 70 16.00 13.30 0.82
C GLY A 70 15.66 14.23 -0.34
N THR A 71 14.53 13.99 -1.04
CA THR A 71 14.17 14.79 -2.22
C THR A 71 13.24 15.96 -1.88
N LEU A 72 12.33 15.79 -0.92
CA LEU A 72 11.32 16.79 -0.54
C LEU A 72 11.68 17.56 0.73
N GLY A 73 12.61 17.05 1.56
CA GLY A 73 13.02 17.69 2.81
C GLY A 73 11.83 17.97 3.73
N ASP A 74 11.76 19.18 4.25
CA ASP A 74 10.70 19.62 5.17
C ASP A 74 9.29 19.69 4.54
N ARG A 75 9.17 19.41 3.25
CA ARG A 75 7.87 19.35 2.55
C ARG A 75 7.16 18.01 2.71
N VAL A 76 7.80 17.00 3.30
CA VAL A 76 7.19 15.70 3.54
C VAL A 76 7.41 15.25 4.98
N GLU A 77 6.38 14.72 5.57
CA GLU A 77 6.42 13.99 6.85
C GLU A 77 5.92 12.56 6.60
N CYS A 78 6.81 11.59 6.75
CA CYS A 78 6.48 10.18 6.52
C CYS A 78 6.12 9.48 7.83
N PHE A 79 4.96 8.83 7.87
CA PHE A 79 4.58 7.96 8.98
C PHE A 79 5.11 6.55 8.71
N VAL A 80 6.20 6.20 9.36
CA VAL A 80 6.90 4.93 9.15
C VAL A 80 6.06 3.75 9.64
N PRO A 81 5.56 2.87 8.75
CA PRO A 81 4.75 1.74 9.17
C PRO A 81 5.61 0.60 9.72
N GLU A 82 5.14 -0.07 10.77
CA GLU A 82 5.77 -1.30 11.28
C GLU A 82 5.53 -2.52 10.38
N GLY A 83 4.55 -2.45 9.49
CA GLY A 83 4.17 -3.52 8.57
C GLY A 83 3.32 -3.05 7.40
N GLY A 84 2.86 -4.00 6.60
CA GLY A 84 2.09 -3.74 5.39
C GLY A 84 2.96 -3.35 4.20
N ILE A 85 2.34 -2.67 3.23
CA ILE A 85 2.96 -2.33 1.93
C ILE A 85 2.75 -0.86 1.55
N HIS A 86 2.28 -0.03 2.47
CA HIS A 86 1.95 1.38 2.23
C HIS A 86 2.70 2.29 3.19
N VAL A 87 3.12 3.45 2.70
CA VAL A 87 3.59 4.57 3.51
C VAL A 87 2.54 5.68 3.41
N TRP A 88 2.16 6.22 4.55
CA TRP A 88 1.31 7.39 4.67
C TRP A 88 2.19 8.60 4.86
N CYS A 89 1.99 9.63 4.05
CA CYS A 89 2.80 10.84 4.10
C CYS A 89 1.90 12.07 4.15
N LYS A 90 2.33 13.07 4.90
CA LYS A 90 1.81 14.43 4.81
C LYS A 90 2.74 15.24 3.91
N VAL A 91 2.19 15.89 2.90
CA VAL A 91 2.93 16.75 1.96
C VAL A 91 2.49 18.18 2.16
N THR A 92 3.42 19.07 2.48
CA THR A 92 3.15 20.48 2.69
C THR A 92 3.25 21.26 1.40
N GLY A 93 2.37 22.25 1.21
CA GLY A 93 2.31 23.10 0.02
C GLY A 93 0.88 23.42 -0.38
N LYS A 94 0.71 24.31 -1.35
CA LYS A 94 -0.58 24.61 -1.96
C LYS A 94 -0.69 23.81 -3.25
N PHE A 95 -1.45 22.74 -3.25
CA PHE A 95 -1.74 21.95 -4.43
C PHE A 95 -3.16 21.39 -4.37
N ASP A 96 -3.73 21.13 -5.53
CA ASP A 96 -4.90 20.29 -5.65
C ASP A 96 -4.45 18.84 -5.80
N GLU A 97 -4.96 17.94 -4.94
CA GLU A 97 -4.48 16.54 -4.89
C GLU A 97 -4.83 15.73 -6.14
N TYR A 98 -5.96 16.05 -6.79
CA TYR A 98 -6.36 15.37 -8.03
C TYR A 98 -5.59 15.89 -9.24
N HIS A 99 -5.28 17.19 -9.26
CA HIS A 99 -4.41 17.77 -10.27
C HIS A 99 -2.99 17.19 -10.14
N LEU A 100 -2.46 17.14 -8.93
CA LEU A 100 -1.15 16.50 -8.64
C LEU A 100 -1.14 15.03 -9.06
N LEU A 101 -2.21 14.27 -8.76
CA LEU A 101 -2.32 12.87 -9.16
C LEU A 101 -2.31 12.74 -10.70
N GLY A 102 -3.11 13.55 -11.39
CA GLY A 102 -3.19 13.53 -12.85
C GLY A 102 -1.84 13.80 -13.53
N GLU A 103 -1.13 14.83 -13.08
CA GLU A 103 0.20 15.16 -13.62
C GLU A 103 1.26 14.11 -13.25
N SER A 104 1.18 13.55 -12.03
CA SER A 104 2.06 12.46 -11.61
C SER A 104 1.85 11.20 -12.45
N ILE A 105 0.60 10.84 -12.76
CA ILE A 105 0.30 9.69 -13.62
C ILE A 105 0.87 9.88 -15.03
N ARG A 106 0.78 11.07 -15.60
CA ARG A 106 1.40 11.37 -16.91
C ARG A 106 2.91 11.16 -16.91
N LYS A 107 3.55 11.32 -15.75
CA LYS A 107 4.98 11.07 -15.54
C LYS A 107 5.29 9.66 -15.02
N GLY A 108 4.28 8.77 -14.97
CA GLY A 108 4.41 7.36 -14.61
C GLY A 108 4.45 7.09 -13.10
N VAL A 109 3.91 8.00 -12.28
CA VAL A 109 3.80 7.83 -10.82
C VAL A 109 2.34 7.90 -10.40
N ALA A 110 1.88 6.90 -9.66
CA ALA A 110 0.55 6.89 -9.08
C ALA A 110 0.64 6.79 -7.55
N PHE A 111 -0.23 7.53 -6.88
CA PHE A 111 -0.44 7.48 -5.44
C PHE A 111 -1.94 7.51 -5.13
N VAL A 112 -2.32 7.30 -3.89
CA VAL A 112 -3.72 7.46 -3.47
C VAL A 112 -3.85 8.77 -2.68
N PRO A 113 -4.71 9.71 -3.14
CA PRO A 113 -5.01 10.93 -2.42
C PRO A 113 -5.63 10.67 -1.06
N GLY A 114 -5.34 11.54 -0.08
CA GLY A 114 -5.84 11.39 1.27
C GLY A 114 -7.36 11.47 1.37
N SER A 115 -8.00 12.33 0.58
CA SER A 115 -9.46 12.49 0.58
C SER A 115 -10.20 11.21 0.21
N VAL A 116 -9.66 10.40 -0.70
CA VAL A 116 -10.21 9.07 -1.08
C VAL A 116 -10.27 8.11 0.11
N LEU A 117 -9.41 8.34 1.11
CA LEU A 117 -9.31 7.53 2.32
C LEU A 117 -9.91 8.22 3.55
N GLY A 118 -10.68 9.29 3.34
CA GLY A 118 -11.35 10.03 4.41
C GLY A 118 -10.42 10.98 5.19
N SER A 119 -9.24 11.30 4.67
CA SER A 119 -8.29 12.24 5.26
C SER A 119 -8.33 13.61 4.57
N LYS A 120 -7.44 14.52 4.94
CA LYS A 120 -7.27 15.83 4.32
C LYS A 120 -6.45 15.72 3.04
N ASN A 121 -6.57 16.72 2.16
CA ASN A 121 -5.93 16.79 0.85
C ASN A 121 -4.38 16.84 0.91
N GLU A 122 -3.81 17.21 2.05
CA GLU A 122 -2.36 17.21 2.28
C GLU A 122 -1.76 15.82 2.49
N TYR A 123 -2.59 14.78 2.62
CA TYR A 123 -2.12 13.41 2.85
C TYR A 123 -2.10 12.59 1.56
N ILE A 124 -1.07 11.76 1.43
CA ILE A 124 -0.84 10.90 0.28
C ILE A 124 -0.42 9.51 0.77
N ARG A 125 -0.93 8.46 0.13
CA ARG A 125 -0.52 7.09 0.36
C ARG A 125 0.30 6.56 -0.81
N PHE A 126 1.56 6.27 -0.57
CA PHE A 126 2.42 5.53 -1.49
C PHE A 126 2.39 4.03 -1.21
N THR A 127 2.64 3.22 -2.24
CA THR A 127 2.70 1.75 -2.15
C THR A 127 4.06 1.27 -2.64
N PHE A 128 4.78 0.53 -1.78
CA PHE A 128 6.11 -0.01 -2.07
C PHE A 128 6.12 -1.52 -2.36
N GLY A 129 4.97 -2.18 -2.30
CA GLY A 129 4.89 -3.64 -2.37
C GLY A 129 5.35 -4.25 -3.70
N ARG A 130 5.32 -3.50 -4.80
CA ARG A 130 5.60 -4.03 -6.15
C ARG A 130 6.83 -3.45 -6.81
N ALA A 131 7.10 -2.15 -6.62
CA ALA A 131 8.23 -1.48 -7.26
C ALA A 131 9.57 -2.01 -6.73
N ASN A 132 10.57 -2.12 -7.60
CA ASN A 132 11.96 -2.34 -7.19
C ASN A 132 12.61 -1.03 -6.73
N ILE A 133 13.83 -1.10 -6.20
CA ILE A 133 14.55 0.06 -5.66
C ILE A 133 14.73 1.16 -6.71
N GLU A 134 15.18 0.82 -7.90
CA GLU A 134 15.40 1.79 -9.00
C GLU A 134 14.10 2.49 -9.41
N GLN A 135 12.99 1.73 -9.45
CA GLN A 135 11.66 2.28 -9.75
C GLN A 135 11.18 3.23 -8.65
N ILE A 136 11.47 2.92 -7.37
CA ILE A 136 11.15 3.80 -6.24
C ILE A 136 11.92 5.11 -6.38
N GLN A 137 13.23 5.07 -6.55
CA GLN A 137 14.09 6.24 -6.71
C GLN A 137 13.65 7.12 -7.88
N LEU A 138 13.44 6.52 -9.05
CA LEU A 138 12.96 7.25 -10.22
C LEU A 138 11.55 7.83 -10.01
N GLY A 139 10.67 7.05 -9.39
CA GLY A 139 9.30 7.47 -9.10
C GLY A 139 9.25 8.69 -8.19
N ILE A 140 10.03 8.70 -7.11
CA ILE A 140 10.05 9.83 -6.18
C ILE A 140 10.65 11.09 -6.81
N LYS A 141 11.70 10.97 -7.62
CA LYS A 141 12.24 12.11 -8.37
C LYS A 141 11.19 12.74 -9.30
N ARG A 142 10.42 11.90 -10.00
CA ARG A 142 9.32 12.35 -10.89
C ARG A 142 8.19 12.99 -10.11
N PHE A 143 7.82 12.42 -8.96
CA PHE A 143 6.81 12.97 -8.07
C PHE A 143 7.23 14.35 -7.55
N ALA A 144 8.44 14.48 -7.03
CA ALA A 144 8.97 15.74 -6.53
C ALA A 144 9.04 16.82 -7.63
N TYR A 145 9.46 16.45 -8.83
CA TYR A 145 9.44 17.35 -9.98
C TYR A 145 8.01 17.84 -10.26
N THR A 146 7.04 16.93 -10.29
CA THR A 146 5.62 17.29 -10.51
C THR A 146 5.08 18.21 -9.43
N LEU A 147 5.38 17.90 -8.16
CA LEU A 147 4.95 18.73 -7.04
C LEU A 147 5.52 20.15 -7.11
N ASN A 148 6.77 20.31 -7.57
CA ASN A 148 7.39 21.62 -7.75
C ASN A 148 6.80 22.43 -8.91
N GLU A 149 6.31 21.76 -9.97
CA GLU A 149 5.69 22.45 -11.12
C GLU A 149 4.30 23.02 -10.79
N ILE A 150 3.59 22.41 -9.84
CA ILE A 150 2.17 22.77 -9.54
C ILE A 150 2.00 23.50 -8.21
N SER A 151 3.09 23.76 -7.47
CA SER A 151 3.06 24.39 -6.14
C SER A 151 3.19 25.90 -6.21
#